data_06c65ec40d3efddd7c66676d4590714b
#
_entry.id   06c65ec40d3efddd7c66676d4590714b
#
_cell.length_a   1.000
_cell.length_b   1.000
_cell.length_c   1.000
_cell.angle_alpha   90.00
_cell.angle_beta   90.00
_cell.angle_gamma   90.00
#
_symmetry.space_group_name_H-M   'P 1'
#
loop_
_entity.id
_entity.type
_entity.pdbx_description
1 polymer ?
#
loop_
_entity_poly.entity_id
_entity_poly.type
_entity_poly.pdbx_seq_one_letter_code
_entity_poly.pdbx_strand_id
1 'polypeptide(L)'
;MERIEKLREFLKENPGDSFLQHALALEYVKAGDDEKAKELFEEILAREPSYIGSYYHLAKLLERTGQSEAAIKWYQQGMEMTKKAGDNHSYGELKAAYEELIF
;
A
#
# COMPACT_ATOMS: atom_id res chain seq x y z
N MET A 1 10.55 18.02 7.06
CA MET A 1 10.24 16.79 6.34
C MET A 1 11.27 16.47 5.29
N GLU A 2 12.48 16.41 5.78
CA GLU A 2 13.65 16.20 4.94
C GLU A 2 13.60 14.91 4.12
N ARG A 3 13.13 13.81 4.74
CA ARG A 3 13.04 12.53 4.05
C ARG A 3 12.02 12.55 2.90
N ILE A 4 10.89 13.22 3.10
CA ILE A 4 9.88 13.36 2.06
C ILE A 4 10.46 14.13 0.87
N GLU A 5 11.16 15.22 1.13
CA GLU A 5 11.78 16.03 0.08
C GLU A 5 12.82 15.24 -0.71
N LYS A 6 13.67 14.47 -0.03
CA LYS A 6 14.66 13.63 -0.67
C LYS A 6 14.03 12.58 -1.57
N LEU A 7 12.99 11.90 -1.07
CA LEU A 7 12.30 10.89 -1.87
C LEU A 7 11.63 11.50 -3.09
N ARG A 8 11.07 12.69 -2.95
CA ARG A 8 10.46 13.39 -4.08
C ARG A 8 11.50 13.76 -5.13
N GLU A 9 12.70 14.15 -4.71
CA GLU A 9 13.79 14.43 -5.64
C GLU A 9 14.23 13.19 -6.40
N PHE A 10 14.40 12.06 -5.71
CA PHE A 10 14.74 10.80 -6.36
C PHE A 10 13.67 10.38 -7.37
N LEU A 11 12.40 10.62 -7.04
CA LEU A 11 11.29 10.28 -7.93
C LEU A 11 11.24 11.15 -9.18
N LYS A 12 11.76 12.38 -9.13
CA LYS A 12 11.87 13.21 -10.34
C LYS A 12 12.74 12.55 -11.39
N GLU A 13 13.80 11.86 -10.97
CA GLU A 13 14.71 11.15 -11.86
C GLU A 13 14.21 9.75 -12.20
N ASN A 14 13.39 9.16 -11.33
CA ASN A 14 12.90 7.79 -11.47
C ASN A 14 11.39 7.73 -11.18
N PRO A 15 10.55 8.39 -12.01
CA PRO A 15 9.13 8.56 -11.67
C PRO A 15 8.31 7.28 -11.59
N GLY A 16 8.76 6.21 -12.27
CA GLY A 16 8.08 4.92 -12.24
C GLY A 16 8.62 3.93 -11.22
N ASP A 17 9.46 4.38 -10.30
CA ASP A 17 10.08 3.48 -9.31
C ASP A 17 9.12 3.19 -8.17
N SER A 18 8.56 1.97 -8.16
CA SER A 18 7.59 1.56 -7.14
C SER A 18 8.17 1.55 -5.74
N PHE A 19 9.42 1.18 -5.57
CA PHE A 19 10.05 1.17 -4.24
C PHE A 19 10.11 2.59 -3.67
N LEU A 20 10.52 3.55 -4.48
CA LEU A 20 10.59 4.95 -4.02
C LEU A 20 9.19 5.51 -3.74
N GLN A 21 8.21 5.18 -4.58
CA GLN A 21 6.83 5.60 -4.34
C GLN A 21 6.28 5.00 -3.07
N HIS A 22 6.55 3.73 -2.83
CA HIS A 22 6.11 3.04 -1.60
C HIS A 22 6.75 3.69 -0.37
N ALA A 23 8.05 3.96 -0.41
CA ALA A 23 8.76 4.62 0.70
C ALA A 23 8.17 6.00 0.97
N LEU A 24 7.87 6.77 -0.07
CA LEU A 24 7.26 8.09 0.07
C LEU A 24 5.85 7.99 0.66
N ALA A 25 5.06 7.03 0.20
CA ALA A 25 3.71 6.80 0.76
C ALA A 25 3.79 6.53 2.26
N LEU A 26 4.73 5.69 2.70
CA LEU A 26 4.90 5.40 4.12
C LEU A 26 5.28 6.65 4.93
N GLU A 27 6.10 7.53 4.36
CA GLU A 27 6.45 8.78 5.03
C GLU A 27 5.23 9.72 5.13
N TYR A 28 4.38 9.75 4.11
CA TYR A 28 3.14 10.51 4.18
C TYR A 28 2.20 9.96 5.26
N VAL A 29 2.11 8.63 5.39
CA VAL A 29 1.32 8.03 6.47
C VAL A 29 1.83 8.52 7.83
N LYS A 30 3.14 8.50 8.04
CA LYS A 30 3.75 8.99 9.29
C LYS A 30 3.45 10.47 9.53
N ALA A 31 3.41 11.25 8.46
CA ALA A 31 3.14 12.69 8.55
C ALA A 31 1.66 13.02 8.71
N GLY A 32 0.78 12.02 8.65
CA GLY A 32 -0.65 12.22 8.76
C GLY A 32 -1.32 12.66 7.46
N ASP A 33 -0.61 12.58 6.33
CA ASP A 33 -1.15 12.97 5.03
C ASP A 33 -1.65 11.72 4.30
N ASP A 34 -2.80 11.22 4.75
CA ASP A 34 -3.37 9.99 4.24
C ASP A 34 -3.81 10.08 2.78
N GLU A 35 -4.24 11.25 2.33
CA GLU A 35 -4.66 11.47 0.94
C GLU A 35 -3.51 11.22 -0.02
N LYS A 36 -2.37 11.83 0.23
CA LYS A 36 -1.19 11.65 -0.63
C LYS A 36 -0.66 10.22 -0.58
N ALA A 37 -0.69 9.61 0.60
CA ALA A 37 -0.27 8.22 0.74
C ALA A 37 -1.16 7.29 -0.08
N LYS A 38 -2.47 7.48 0.01
CA LYS A 38 -3.46 6.68 -0.73
C LYS A 38 -3.22 6.79 -2.23
N GLU A 39 -3.05 8.00 -2.75
CA GLU A 39 -2.80 8.23 -4.18
C GLU A 39 -1.57 7.47 -4.66
N LEU A 40 -0.49 7.51 -3.90
CA LEU A 40 0.74 6.82 -4.26
C LEU A 40 0.58 5.30 -4.26
N PHE A 41 -0.06 4.74 -3.23
CA PHE A 41 -0.29 3.31 -3.19
C PHE A 41 -1.16 2.85 -4.36
N GLU A 42 -2.20 3.62 -4.68
CA GLU A 42 -3.09 3.29 -5.80
C GLU A 42 -2.35 3.35 -7.13
N GLU A 43 -1.49 4.35 -7.33
CA GLU A 43 -0.65 4.45 -8.52
C GLU A 43 0.27 3.25 -8.67
N ILE A 44 0.93 2.86 -7.59
CA ILE A 44 1.82 1.70 -7.59
C ILE A 44 1.06 0.46 -8.06
N LEU A 45 -0.08 0.19 -7.43
CA LEU A 45 -0.82 -1.05 -7.70
C LEU A 45 -1.55 -1.04 -9.03
N ALA A 46 -1.87 0.13 -9.58
CA ALA A 46 -2.41 0.25 -10.93
C ALA A 46 -1.35 -0.10 -11.98
N ARG A 47 -0.11 0.32 -11.75
CA ARG A 47 0.99 0.06 -12.67
C ARG A 47 1.61 -1.31 -12.47
N GLU A 48 1.74 -1.72 -11.21
CA GLU A 48 2.44 -2.95 -10.84
C GLU A 48 1.65 -3.72 -9.78
N PRO A 49 0.59 -4.45 -10.21
CA PRO A 49 -0.25 -5.20 -9.25
C PRO A 49 0.50 -6.26 -8.45
N SER A 50 1.67 -6.67 -8.92
CA SER A 50 2.50 -7.64 -8.21
C SER A 50 3.35 -7.02 -7.10
N TYR A 51 3.26 -5.71 -6.88
CA TYR A 51 4.01 -5.05 -5.81
C TYR A 51 3.32 -5.30 -4.47
N ILE A 52 3.55 -6.46 -3.93
CA ILE A 52 2.82 -7.05 -2.80
C ILE A 52 2.79 -6.16 -1.55
N GLY A 53 3.91 -5.51 -1.23
CA GLY A 53 4.01 -4.72 0.00
C GLY A 53 3.02 -3.58 0.13
N SER A 54 2.50 -3.06 -0.97
CA SER A 54 1.58 -1.92 -0.92
C SER A 54 0.15 -2.27 -0.54
N TYR A 55 -0.28 -3.53 -0.74
CA TYR A 55 -1.66 -3.92 -0.43
C TYR A 55 -2.00 -3.78 1.05
N TYR A 56 -1.14 -4.29 1.91
CA TYR A 56 -1.37 -4.25 3.35
C TYR A 56 -1.48 -2.80 3.85
N HIS A 57 -0.53 -1.98 3.46
CA HIS A 57 -0.50 -0.58 3.92
C HIS A 57 -1.67 0.24 3.40
N LEU A 58 -2.05 0.04 2.13
CA LEU A 58 -3.20 0.74 1.57
C LEU A 58 -4.48 0.32 2.27
N ALA A 59 -4.68 -0.99 2.46
CA ALA A 59 -5.88 -1.48 3.12
C ALA A 59 -5.97 -0.99 4.56
N LYS A 60 -4.86 -1.00 5.30
CA LYS A 60 -4.84 -0.47 6.68
C LYS A 60 -5.18 1.01 6.74
N LEU A 61 -4.66 1.78 5.81
CA LEU A 61 -4.96 3.21 5.71
C LEU A 61 -6.46 3.43 5.46
N LEU A 62 -7.04 2.63 4.58
CA LEU A 62 -8.46 2.73 4.26
C LEU A 62 -9.35 2.35 5.46
N GLU A 63 -8.96 1.33 6.23
CA GLU A 63 -9.66 1.01 7.49
C GLU A 63 -9.64 2.20 8.43
N ARG A 64 -8.46 2.77 8.65
CA ARG A 64 -8.25 3.87 9.59
C ARG A 64 -9.06 5.10 9.22
N THR A 65 -9.25 5.33 7.92
CA THR A 65 -9.99 6.50 7.42
C THR A 65 -11.47 6.21 7.16
N GLY A 66 -11.98 5.08 7.66
CA GLY A 66 -13.41 4.77 7.58
C GLY A 66 -13.90 4.23 6.26
N GLN A 67 -12.99 3.79 5.39
CA GLN A 67 -13.32 3.27 4.08
C GLN A 67 -13.22 1.73 4.06
N SER A 68 -13.99 1.10 4.92
CA SER A 68 -13.91 -0.35 5.16
C SER A 68 -14.20 -1.20 3.92
N GLU A 69 -15.16 -0.79 3.10
CA GLU A 69 -15.48 -1.56 1.88
C GLU A 69 -14.31 -1.57 0.91
N ALA A 70 -13.66 -0.42 0.73
CA ALA A 70 -12.49 -0.33 -0.13
C ALA A 70 -11.33 -1.14 0.45
N ALA A 71 -11.16 -1.10 1.79
CA ALA A 71 -10.12 -1.88 2.46
C ALA A 71 -10.31 -3.37 2.21
N ILE A 72 -11.55 -3.86 2.30
CA ILE A 72 -11.86 -5.27 2.03
C ILE A 72 -11.41 -5.68 0.64
N LYS A 73 -11.72 -4.86 -0.36
CA LYS A 73 -11.34 -5.15 -1.75
C LYS A 73 -9.83 -5.25 -1.91
N TRP A 74 -9.09 -4.33 -1.30
CA TRP A 74 -7.64 -4.33 -1.41
C TRP A 74 -7.00 -5.52 -0.67
N TYR A 75 -7.54 -5.90 0.50
CA TYR A 75 -7.10 -7.12 1.17
C TYR A 75 -7.33 -8.34 0.29
N GLN A 76 -8.51 -8.47 -0.30
CA GLN A 76 -8.83 -9.61 -1.15
C GLN A 76 -7.93 -9.69 -2.38
N GLN A 77 -7.70 -8.54 -3.02
CA GLN A 77 -6.82 -8.49 -4.19
C GLN A 77 -5.39 -8.84 -3.82
N GLY A 78 -4.90 -8.33 -2.68
CA GLY A 78 -3.58 -8.65 -2.18
C GLY A 78 -3.43 -10.12 -1.85
N MET A 79 -4.46 -10.72 -1.25
CA MET A 79 -4.47 -12.16 -0.96
C MET A 79 -4.36 -12.98 -2.23
N GLU A 80 -5.08 -12.57 -3.28
CA GLU A 80 -5.01 -13.23 -4.57
C GLU A 80 -3.62 -13.15 -5.18
N MET A 81 -3.02 -11.97 -5.16
CA MET A 81 -1.68 -11.75 -5.71
C MET A 81 -0.59 -12.49 -4.95
N THR A 82 -0.67 -12.50 -3.62
CA THR A 82 0.31 -13.23 -2.80
C THR A 82 0.20 -14.74 -3.00
N LYS A 83 -1.02 -15.24 -3.16
CA LYS A 83 -1.26 -16.65 -3.43
C LYS A 83 -0.64 -17.06 -4.77
N LYS A 84 -0.84 -16.26 -5.81
CA LYS A 84 -0.24 -16.48 -7.12
C LYS A 84 1.29 -16.46 -7.08
N ALA A 85 1.85 -15.58 -6.25
CA ALA A 85 3.30 -15.46 -6.12
C ALA A 85 3.92 -16.53 -5.21
N GLY A 86 3.10 -17.31 -4.51
CA GLY A 86 3.59 -18.28 -3.54
C GLY A 86 4.14 -17.64 -2.27
N ASP A 87 3.79 -16.40 -2.01
CA ASP A 87 4.24 -15.67 -0.81
C ASP A 87 3.29 -15.95 0.35
N ASN A 88 3.53 -17.07 1.03
CA ASN A 88 2.66 -17.53 2.10
C ASN A 88 2.68 -16.61 3.32
N HIS A 89 3.82 -15.98 3.60
CA HIS A 89 3.95 -15.06 4.73
C HIS A 89 3.05 -13.84 4.54
N SER A 90 3.18 -13.17 3.41
CA SER A 90 2.37 -12.00 3.11
C SER A 90 0.88 -12.34 2.98
N TYR A 91 0.57 -13.50 2.39
CA TYR A 91 -0.81 -13.99 2.33
C TYR A 91 -1.40 -14.11 3.73
N GLY A 92 -0.66 -14.72 4.66
CA GLY A 92 -1.12 -14.89 6.04
C GLY A 92 -1.38 -13.57 6.75
N GLU A 93 -0.50 -12.59 6.55
CA GLU A 93 -0.68 -11.27 7.14
C GLU A 93 -1.92 -10.56 6.60
N LEU A 94 -2.13 -10.60 5.29
CA LEU A 94 -3.29 -9.99 4.65
C LEU A 94 -4.58 -10.68 5.10
N LYS A 95 -4.56 -12.01 5.14
CA LYS A 95 -5.72 -12.80 5.58
C LYS A 95 -6.11 -12.47 7.02
N ALA A 96 -5.13 -12.42 7.91
CA ALA A 96 -5.38 -12.11 9.32
C ALA A 96 -6.02 -10.73 9.47
N ALA A 97 -5.48 -9.72 8.80
CA ALA A 97 -6.02 -8.36 8.85
C ALA A 97 -7.42 -8.30 8.23
N TYR A 98 -7.63 -8.99 7.12
CA TYR A 98 -8.94 -9.08 6.47
C TYR A 98 -9.97 -9.70 7.41
N GLU A 99 -9.64 -10.80 8.06
CA GLU A 99 -10.55 -11.49 8.97
C GLU A 99 -10.88 -10.65 10.20
N GLU A 100 -9.93 -9.90 10.72
CA GLU A 100 -10.18 -8.96 11.81
C GLU A 100 -11.20 -7.89 11.40
N LEU A 101 -11.16 -7.45 10.15
CA LEU A 101 -12.06 -6.41 9.67
C LEU A 101 -13.48 -6.91 9.47
N ILE A 102 -13.65 -8.14 8.96
CA ILE A 102 -14.98 -8.66 8.61
C ILE A 102 -15.65 -9.45 9.74
N PHE A 103 -14.88 -9.89 10.73
CA PHE A 103 -15.40 -10.59 11.90
C PHE A 103 -15.22 -9.76 13.16
#